data_cd16d366fa2c28e69ef03b43d6e1de50
#
_entry.id   cd16d366fa2c28e69ef03b43d6e1de50
#
_cell.length_a   1.000
_cell.length_b   1.000
_cell.length_c   1.000
_cell.angle_alpha   90.00
_cell.angle_beta   90.00
_cell.angle_gamma   90.00
#
_symmetry.space_group_name_H-M   'P 1'
#
loop_
_entity.id
_entity.type
_entity.pdbx_description
1 polymer ?
#
loop_
_entity_poly.entity_id
_entity_poly.type
_entity_poly.pdbx_seq_one_letter_code
_entity_poly.pdbx_strand_id
1 'polypeptide(L)'
;AALCLMSGYSVNVYDPFEPSLEKAKERCLKRTDEATVSSRLKLSSDIEATAKDADYVIEAVPEKMELKRELFSKLDAVTKPHTILATNTSELSVTAIAGVTKRTDKVIGMHWFNPPERMSLIEIVRAVQTSDETLKVTEEISKQCGKTTVVVKDSQGFVTTRALSSLLIEAMRMLEEGVASPRDIDTAIKLGLNHPMGPLELADYVGLDTMLFISDSMTEAMGERFRAPQTLRKLVEAGRLGRKTGQGFYSYEQKD
;
A
#
# COMPACT_ATOMS: atom_id res chain seq x y z
N ALA A 1 -7.50 -10.92 -0.41
CA ALA A 1 -8.44 -12.03 -0.24
C ALA A 1 -8.29 -13.06 -1.37
N ALA A 2 -8.55 -12.72 -2.64
CA ALA A 2 -8.58 -13.68 -3.75
C ALA A 2 -7.29 -14.52 -3.87
N LEU A 3 -6.11 -13.90 -3.82
CA LEU A 3 -4.83 -14.62 -3.88
C LEU A 3 -4.65 -15.63 -2.73
N CYS A 4 -5.04 -15.25 -1.52
CA CYS A 4 -4.98 -16.16 -0.37
C CYS A 4 -5.92 -17.37 -0.57
N LEU A 5 -7.14 -17.15 -1.08
CA LEU A 5 -8.06 -18.26 -1.42
C LEU A 5 -7.46 -19.20 -2.46
N MET A 6 -6.90 -18.64 -3.55
CA MET A 6 -6.22 -19.41 -4.60
C MET A 6 -5.02 -20.20 -4.06
N SER A 7 -4.37 -19.70 -3.01
CA SER A 7 -3.25 -20.36 -2.33
C SER A 7 -3.69 -21.40 -1.29
N GLY A 8 -5.00 -21.67 -1.18
CA GLY A 8 -5.54 -22.72 -0.31
C GLY A 8 -5.91 -22.27 1.11
N TYR A 9 -5.78 -20.99 1.43
CA TYR A 9 -6.16 -20.45 2.74
C TYR A 9 -7.68 -20.30 2.88
N SER A 10 -8.19 -20.44 4.12
CA SER A 10 -9.50 -19.90 4.50
C SER A 10 -9.37 -18.43 4.81
N VAL A 11 -10.26 -17.60 4.28
CA VAL A 11 -10.15 -16.14 4.35
C VAL A 11 -11.41 -15.56 4.96
N ASN A 12 -11.25 -14.82 6.05
CA ASN A 12 -12.29 -13.99 6.61
C ASN A 12 -12.01 -12.53 6.20
N VAL A 13 -13.00 -11.84 5.65
CA VAL A 13 -12.89 -10.43 5.25
C VAL A 13 -13.78 -9.61 6.16
N TYR A 14 -13.20 -8.59 6.77
CA TYR A 14 -13.88 -7.56 7.54
C TYR A 14 -13.92 -6.26 6.76
N ASP A 15 -15.07 -5.63 6.67
CA ASP A 15 -15.23 -4.24 6.30
C ASP A 15 -16.51 -3.70 6.97
N PRO A 16 -16.48 -2.54 7.65
CA PRO A 16 -17.68 -1.97 8.27
C PRO A 16 -18.74 -1.54 7.26
N PHE A 17 -18.37 -1.43 5.97
CA PHE A 17 -19.25 -1.02 4.88
C PHE A 17 -19.63 -2.24 4.03
N GLU A 18 -20.85 -2.75 4.19
CA GLU A 18 -21.34 -3.97 3.53
C GLU A 18 -21.14 -3.99 1.99
N PRO A 19 -21.34 -2.88 1.23
CA PRO A 19 -21.07 -2.90 -0.21
C PRO A 19 -19.60 -3.22 -0.57
N SER A 20 -18.63 -2.96 0.32
CA SER A 20 -17.24 -3.38 0.13
C SER A 20 -17.09 -4.89 0.26
N LEU A 21 -17.85 -5.54 1.13
CA LEU A 21 -17.84 -6.99 1.31
C LEU A 21 -18.38 -7.70 0.06
N GLU A 22 -19.47 -7.20 -0.53
CA GLU A 22 -20.02 -7.74 -1.78
C GLU A 22 -19.00 -7.60 -2.94
N LYS A 23 -18.37 -6.42 -3.08
CA LYS A 23 -17.30 -6.22 -4.06
C LYS A 23 -16.10 -7.16 -3.83
N ALA A 24 -15.77 -7.46 -2.58
CA ALA A 24 -14.71 -8.40 -2.25
C ALA A 24 -15.08 -9.83 -2.71
N LYS A 25 -16.33 -10.25 -2.49
CA LYS A 25 -16.87 -11.54 -2.96
C LYS A 25 -16.82 -11.64 -4.49
N GLU A 26 -17.33 -10.64 -5.19
CA GLU A 26 -17.29 -10.59 -6.66
C GLU A 26 -15.87 -10.69 -7.21
N ARG A 27 -14.90 -9.99 -6.59
CA ARG A 27 -13.49 -10.09 -6.97
C ARG A 27 -12.91 -11.48 -6.75
N CYS A 28 -13.32 -12.16 -5.68
CA CYS A 28 -12.92 -13.54 -5.42
C CYS A 28 -13.52 -14.49 -6.47
N LEU A 29 -14.81 -14.37 -6.79
CA LEU A 29 -15.50 -15.17 -7.81
C LEU A 29 -14.92 -14.98 -9.23
N LYS A 30 -14.36 -13.81 -9.54
CA LYS A 30 -13.66 -13.59 -10.82
C LYS A 30 -12.30 -14.30 -10.92
N ARG A 31 -11.79 -14.85 -9.83
CA ARG A 31 -10.42 -15.39 -9.73
C ARG A 31 -10.36 -16.85 -9.29
N THR A 32 -11.41 -17.36 -8.67
CA THR A 32 -11.52 -18.75 -8.21
C THR A 32 -12.95 -19.25 -8.39
N ASP A 33 -13.12 -20.55 -8.26
CA ASP A 33 -14.41 -21.21 -8.42
C ASP A 33 -15.37 -20.92 -7.24
N GLU A 34 -16.65 -21.09 -7.50
CA GLU A 34 -17.72 -20.82 -6.54
C GLU A 34 -17.65 -21.77 -5.32
N ALA A 35 -17.21 -23.00 -5.51
CA ALA A 35 -17.08 -23.97 -4.42
C ALA A 35 -16.00 -23.54 -3.42
N THR A 36 -14.86 -23.04 -3.93
CA THR A 36 -13.79 -22.47 -3.10
C THR A 36 -14.28 -21.24 -2.35
N VAL A 37 -14.97 -20.30 -3.02
CA VAL A 37 -15.53 -19.11 -2.36
C VAL A 37 -16.52 -19.50 -1.28
N SER A 38 -17.47 -20.40 -1.58
CA SER A 38 -18.52 -20.81 -0.62
C SER A 38 -17.96 -21.55 0.60
N SER A 39 -16.89 -22.33 0.43
CA SER A 39 -16.33 -23.12 1.53
C SER A 39 -15.26 -22.39 2.36
N ARG A 40 -14.54 -21.42 1.77
CA ARG A 40 -13.34 -20.82 2.39
C ARG A 40 -13.40 -19.31 2.58
N LEU A 41 -14.40 -18.60 2.03
CA LEU A 41 -14.57 -17.16 2.22
C LEU A 41 -15.70 -16.88 3.20
N LYS A 42 -15.41 -16.10 4.24
CA LYS A 42 -16.40 -15.53 5.15
C LYS A 42 -16.31 -14.01 5.10
N LEU A 43 -17.45 -13.36 5.09
CA LEU A 43 -17.58 -11.91 5.07
C LEU A 43 -18.33 -11.45 6.31
N SER A 44 -17.87 -10.40 6.96
CA SER A 44 -18.53 -9.86 8.15
C SER A 44 -18.20 -8.39 8.37
N SER A 45 -19.18 -7.63 8.85
CA SER A 45 -19.00 -6.27 9.36
C SER A 45 -18.66 -6.23 10.85
N ASP A 46 -18.46 -7.39 11.47
CA ASP A 46 -18.02 -7.54 12.86
C ASP A 46 -16.55 -7.98 12.90
N ILE A 47 -15.71 -7.12 13.45
CA ILE A 47 -14.26 -7.37 13.53
C ILE A 47 -13.91 -8.52 14.46
N GLU A 48 -14.62 -8.68 15.60
CA GLU A 48 -14.37 -9.75 16.54
C GLU A 48 -14.73 -11.09 15.94
N ALA A 49 -15.92 -11.21 15.34
CA ALA A 49 -16.35 -12.42 14.64
C ALA A 49 -15.39 -12.82 13.51
N THR A 50 -14.77 -11.83 12.84
CA THR A 50 -13.83 -12.06 11.74
C THR A 50 -12.46 -12.49 12.22
N ALA A 51 -11.93 -11.86 13.28
CA ALA A 51 -10.50 -11.94 13.63
C ALA A 51 -10.19 -12.95 14.75
N LYS A 52 -11.14 -13.28 15.63
CA LYS A 52 -10.91 -14.10 16.86
C LYS A 52 -10.23 -15.45 16.60
N ASP A 53 -10.48 -16.05 15.45
CA ASP A 53 -9.93 -17.36 15.09
C ASP A 53 -8.85 -17.31 14.00
N ALA A 54 -8.44 -16.09 13.61
CA ALA A 54 -7.41 -15.91 12.61
C ALA A 54 -6.02 -16.29 13.13
N ASP A 55 -5.24 -16.97 12.30
CA ASP A 55 -3.82 -17.24 12.55
C ASP A 55 -2.94 -16.09 12.05
N TYR A 56 -3.41 -15.38 11.03
CA TYR A 56 -2.73 -14.27 10.39
C TYR A 56 -3.73 -13.19 9.95
N VAL A 57 -3.47 -11.94 10.27
CA VAL A 57 -4.31 -10.80 9.88
C VAL A 57 -3.51 -9.89 8.95
N ILE A 58 -4.11 -9.45 7.82
CA ILE A 58 -3.57 -8.43 6.93
C ILE A 58 -4.51 -7.22 6.98
N GLU A 59 -4.05 -6.14 7.57
CA GLU A 59 -4.78 -4.88 7.64
C GLU A 59 -4.52 -4.05 6.37
N ALA A 60 -5.57 -3.48 5.79
CA ALA A 60 -5.54 -2.64 4.60
C ALA A 60 -6.54 -1.47 4.69
N VAL A 61 -6.68 -0.86 5.87
CA VAL A 61 -7.50 0.35 6.07
C VAL A 61 -6.79 1.60 5.52
N PRO A 62 -7.48 2.75 5.39
CA PRO A 62 -6.86 3.98 4.90
C PRO A 62 -5.57 4.35 5.64
N GLU A 63 -4.64 4.99 4.92
CA GLU A 63 -3.29 5.33 5.37
C GLU A 63 -3.32 6.49 6.39
N LYS A 64 -3.78 6.18 7.61
CA LYS A 64 -3.86 7.10 8.75
C LYS A 64 -3.36 6.39 10.01
N MET A 65 -2.34 6.94 10.65
CA MET A 65 -1.66 6.34 11.80
C MET A 65 -2.65 6.05 12.95
N GLU A 66 -3.50 7.01 13.29
CA GLU A 66 -4.46 6.89 14.39
C GLU A 66 -5.43 5.72 14.16
N LEU A 67 -5.96 5.61 12.93
CA LEU A 67 -6.88 4.55 12.54
C LEU A 67 -6.21 3.17 12.63
N LYS A 68 -4.97 3.05 12.13
CA LYS A 68 -4.21 1.80 12.20
C LYS A 68 -3.89 1.41 13.65
N ARG A 69 -3.47 2.36 14.48
CA ARG A 69 -3.18 2.12 15.90
C ARG A 69 -4.44 1.68 16.67
N GLU A 70 -5.57 2.34 16.46
CA GLU A 70 -6.85 1.95 17.07
C GLU A 70 -7.23 0.52 16.65
N LEU A 71 -7.13 0.22 15.36
CA LEU A 71 -7.45 -1.11 14.82
C LEU A 71 -6.51 -2.19 15.38
N PHE A 72 -5.19 -1.93 15.43
CA PHE A 72 -4.22 -2.88 15.97
C PHE A 72 -4.43 -3.14 17.47
N SER A 73 -4.80 -2.13 18.23
CA SER A 73 -5.18 -2.30 19.64
C SER A 73 -6.41 -3.21 19.79
N LYS A 74 -7.43 -3.04 18.92
CA LYS A 74 -8.61 -3.92 18.90
C LYS A 74 -8.25 -5.35 18.48
N LEU A 75 -7.46 -5.50 17.42
CA LEU A 75 -7.00 -6.82 16.93
C LEU A 75 -6.18 -7.55 18.00
N ASP A 76 -5.30 -6.84 18.72
CA ASP A 76 -4.52 -7.42 19.80
C ASP A 76 -5.39 -7.96 20.93
N ALA A 77 -6.52 -7.32 21.21
CA ALA A 77 -7.45 -7.74 22.25
C ALA A 77 -8.31 -8.96 21.86
N VAL A 78 -8.69 -9.08 20.58
CA VAL A 78 -9.67 -10.08 20.14
C VAL A 78 -9.04 -11.32 19.48
N THR A 79 -7.81 -11.23 19.01
CA THR A 79 -7.12 -12.36 18.34
C THR A 79 -6.38 -13.25 19.34
N LYS A 80 -6.10 -14.50 18.93
CA LYS A 80 -5.31 -15.44 19.74
C LYS A 80 -3.87 -14.95 19.95
N PRO A 81 -3.20 -15.32 21.05
CA PRO A 81 -1.84 -14.85 21.33
C PRO A 81 -0.79 -15.16 20.26
N HIS A 82 -1.00 -16.21 19.46
CA HIS A 82 -0.09 -16.60 18.39
C HIS A 82 -0.33 -15.87 17.06
N THR A 83 -1.47 -15.19 16.91
CA THR A 83 -1.84 -14.50 15.66
C THR A 83 -0.82 -13.43 15.29
N ILE A 84 -0.33 -13.48 14.07
CA ILE A 84 0.50 -12.43 13.48
C ILE A 84 -0.40 -11.33 12.92
N LEU A 85 -0.04 -10.08 13.20
CA LEU A 85 -0.74 -8.89 12.74
C LEU A 85 0.13 -8.14 11.72
N ALA A 86 -0.25 -8.21 10.45
CA ALA A 86 0.44 -7.53 9.35
C ALA A 86 -0.30 -6.26 8.92
N THR A 87 0.43 -5.18 8.67
CA THR A 87 -0.11 -3.94 8.09
C THR A 87 0.33 -3.76 6.65
N ASN A 88 -0.61 -3.38 5.77
CA ASN A 88 -0.34 -3.02 4.38
C ASN A 88 -0.06 -1.53 4.21
N THR A 89 0.58 -0.91 5.17
CA THR A 89 1.03 0.49 5.04
C THR A 89 2.06 0.63 3.92
N SER A 90 2.05 1.78 3.25
CA SER A 90 3.02 2.11 2.19
C SER A 90 4.17 2.98 2.70
N GLU A 91 4.01 3.62 3.88
CA GLU A 91 5.03 4.54 4.40
C GLU A 91 5.02 4.73 5.92
N LEU A 92 3.90 4.42 6.61
CA LEU A 92 3.79 4.66 8.05
C LEU A 92 4.67 3.68 8.83
N SER A 93 5.20 4.15 9.97
CA SER A 93 6.06 3.34 10.83
C SER A 93 5.33 2.10 11.38
N VAL A 94 5.79 0.94 10.98
CA VAL A 94 5.30 -0.36 11.48
C VAL A 94 5.62 -0.51 12.97
N THR A 95 6.75 0.03 13.42
CA THR A 95 7.16 0.05 14.84
C THR A 95 6.16 0.85 15.68
N ALA A 96 5.71 2.02 15.17
CA ALA A 96 4.72 2.84 15.88
C ALA A 96 3.34 2.15 15.94
N ILE A 97 2.98 1.40 14.89
CA ILE A 97 1.75 0.58 14.88
C ILE A 97 1.90 -0.60 15.86
N ALA A 98 3.03 -1.29 15.88
CA ALA A 98 3.31 -2.38 16.80
C ALA A 98 3.23 -1.94 18.27
N GLY A 99 3.68 -0.73 18.57
CA GLY A 99 3.78 -0.18 19.92
C GLY A 99 2.46 -0.05 20.70
N VAL A 100 1.30 -0.21 20.04
CA VAL A 100 0.00 -0.23 20.72
C VAL A 100 -0.48 -1.65 21.06
N THR A 101 0.29 -2.68 20.67
CA THR A 101 -0.03 -4.10 20.94
C THR A 101 0.83 -4.66 22.06
N LYS A 102 0.38 -5.76 22.69
CA LYS A 102 1.13 -6.52 23.69
C LYS A 102 2.03 -7.59 23.07
N ARG A 103 1.98 -7.76 21.72
CA ARG A 103 2.72 -8.75 20.92
C ARG A 103 3.54 -8.08 19.83
N THR A 104 4.36 -7.12 20.19
CA THR A 104 5.17 -6.33 19.25
C THR A 104 6.09 -7.20 18.36
N ASP A 105 6.48 -8.37 18.84
CA ASP A 105 7.25 -9.40 18.14
C ASP A 105 6.46 -10.09 17.00
N LYS A 106 5.12 -10.03 17.06
CA LYS A 106 4.18 -10.60 16.06
C LYS A 106 3.54 -9.55 15.16
N VAL A 107 4.08 -8.33 15.15
CA VAL A 107 3.64 -7.28 14.23
C VAL A 107 4.68 -7.09 13.13
N ILE A 108 4.21 -6.97 11.88
CA ILE A 108 5.05 -6.87 10.69
C ILE A 108 4.37 -6.03 9.61
N GLY A 109 5.13 -5.34 8.77
CA GLY A 109 4.63 -4.74 7.56
C GLY A 109 4.61 -5.76 6.41
N MET A 110 3.52 -5.76 5.64
CA MET A 110 3.36 -6.58 4.44
C MET A 110 2.81 -5.69 3.32
N HIS A 111 3.72 -4.91 2.71
CA HIS A 111 3.38 -3.90 1.71
C HIS A 111 3.14 -4.55 0.35
N TRP A 112 1.87 -4.63 -0.02
CA TRP A 112 1.41 -5.13 -1.31
C TRP A 112 1.33 -3.99 -2.33
N PHE A 113 1.51 -4.33 -3.60
CA PHE A 113 1.38 -3.40 -4.72
C PHE A 113 0.08 -3.62 -5.48
N ASN A 114 -0.56 -2.54 -5.89
CA ASN A 114 -1.85 -2.58 -6.59
C ASN A 114 -1.66 -2.55 -8.12
N PRO A 115 -2.33 -3.40 -8.89
CA PRO A 115 -3.21 -4.48 -8.46
C PRO A 115 -2.41 -5.72 -8.01
N PRO A 116 -2.75 -6.32 -6.86
CA PRO A 116 -1.93 -7.38 -6.25
C PRO A 116 -1.82 -8.64 -7.13
N GLU A 117 -2.73 -8.84 -8.07
CA GLU A 117 -2.68 -9.97 -8.99
C GLU A 117 -1.62 -9.84 -10.08
N ARG A 118 -1.22 -8.61 -10.41
CA ARG A 118 -0.23 -8.31 -11.46
C ARG A 118 1.15 -8.03 -10.90
N MET A 119 1.18 -7.39 -9.72
CA MET A 119 2.44 -7.01 -9.08
C MET A 119 3.03 -8.21 -8.35
N SER A 120 4.23 -8.60 -8.72
CA SER A 120 4.90 -9.79 -8.16
C SER A 120 5.62 -9.56 -6.84
N LEU A 121 5.79 -8.29 -6.42
CA LEU A 121 6.56 -7.91 -5.23
C LEU A 121 5.68 -7.75 -4.00
N ILE A 122 6.24 -8.14 -2.85
CA ILE A 122 5.85 -7.68 -1.51
C ILE A 122 7.10 -7.18 -0.79
N GLU A 123 7.06 -5.98 -0.22
CA GLU A 123 8.05 -5.56 0.77
C GLU A 123 7.61 -6.02 2.15
N ILE A 124 8.42 -6.84 2.79
CA ILE A 124 8.20 -7.27 4.17
C ILE A 124 8.98 -6.32 5.08
N VAL A 125 8.27 -5.54 5.89
CA VAL A 125 8.87 -4.49 6.70
C VAL A 125 8.99 -4.96 8.16
N ARG A 126 10.21 -5.10 8.63
CA ARG A 126 10.48 -5.47 10.02
C ARG A 126 10.42 -4.24 10.92
N ALA A 127 9.47 -4.22 11.84
CA ALA A 127 9.51 -3.33 13.00
C ALA A 127 10.72 -3.68 13.90
N VAL A 128 11.08 -2.78 14.80
CA VAL A 128 12.24 -2.97 15.69
C VAL A 128 12.17 -4.28 16.48
N GLN A 129 10.98 -4.72 16.86
CA GLN A 129 10.75 -5.89 17.71
C GLN A 129 10.22 -7.11 16.96
N THR A 130 9.97 -7.04 15.65
CA THR A 130 9.50 -8.17 14.86
C THR A 130 10.43 -9.37 14.97
N SER A 131 9.92 -10.53 15.40
CA SER A 131 10.69 -11.76 15.55
C SER A 131 11.08 -12.38 14.20
N ASP A 132 12.14 -13.21 14.20
CA ASP A 132 12.54 -13.99 13.01
C ASP A 132 11.46 -15.02 12.64
N GLU A 133 10.73 -15.57 13.62
CA GLU A 133 9.60 -16.47 13.39
C GLU A 133 8.48 -15.75 12.62
N THR A 134 8.10 -14.55 13.05
CA THR A 134 7.09 -13.73 12.37
C THR A 134 7.51 -13.40 10.93
N LEU A 135 8.77 -13.04 10.73
CA LEU A 135 9.33 -12.82 9.41
C LEU A 135 9.20 -14.08 8.53
N LYS A 136 9.68 -15.21 9.02
CA LYS A 136 9.67 -16.49 8.28
C LYS A 136 8.25 -16.89 7.85
N VAL A 137 7.27 -16.83 8.76
CA VAL A 137 5.87 -17.13 8.44
C VAL A 137 5.33 -16.18 7.36
N THR A 138 5.66 -14.89 7.45
CA THR A 138 5.22 -13.89 6.46
C THR A 138 5.84 -14.13 5.08
N GLU A 139 7.11 -14.53 5.01
CA GLU A 139 7.78 -14.92 3.76
C GLU A 139 7.14 -16.16 3.15
N GLU A 140 6.82 -17.18 3.97
CA GLU A 140 6.16 -18.40 3.52
C GLU A 140 4.76 -18.12 2.93
N ILE A 141 3.93 -17.32 3.61
CA ILE A 141 2.61 -16.90 3.12
C ILE A 141 2.76 -16.12 1.80
N SER A 142 3.70 -15.19 1.73
CA SER A 142 3.96 -14.40 0.53
C SER A 142 4.34 -15.29 -0.66
N LYS A 143 5.24 -16.24 -0.43
CA LYS A 143 5.69 -17.22 -1.44
C LYS A 143 4.54 -18.11 -1.92
N GLN A 144 3.69 -18.59 -1.00
CA GLN A 144 2.51 -19.38 -1.35
C GLN A 144 1.51 -18.58 -2.18
N CYS A 145 1.42 -17.26 -1.95
CA CYS A 145 0.64 -16.33 -2.80
C CYS A 145 1.33 -16.01 -4.14
N GLY A 146 2.43 -16.66 -4.50
CA GLY A 146 3.15 -16.47 -5.76
C GLY A 146 3.93 -15.15 -5.82
N LYS A 147 4.37 -14.63 -4.66
CA LYS A 147 5.09 -13.35 -4.58
C LYS A 147 6.59 -13.54 -4.37
N THR A 148 7.35 -12.62 -4.94
CA THR A 148 8.74 -12.36 -4.57
C THR A 148 8.75 -11.39 -3.41
N THR A 149 9.59 -11.66 -2.41
CA THR A 149 9.69 -10.80 -1.22
C THR A 149 11.05 -10.12 -1.16
N VAL A 150 11.05 -8.89 -0.65
CA VAL A 150 12.24 -8.21 -0.16
C VAL A 150 12.02 -7.83 1.30
N VAL A 151 13.00 -8.11 2.14
CA VAL A 151 12.93 -7.76 3.56
C VAL A 151 13.60 -6.42 3.78
N VAL A 152 12.86 -5.49 4.39
CA VAL A 152 13.33 -4.13 4.64
C VAL A 152 13.17 -3.76 6.11
N LYS A 153 13.99 -2.83 6.59
CA LYS A 153 13.83 -2.22 7.91
C LYS A 153 12.69 -1.22 7.86
N ASP A 154 12.01 -1.04 8.99
CA ASP A 154 11.04 0.03 9.18
C ASP A 154 11.72 1.40 9.03
N SER A 155 11.47 2.02 7.89
CA SER A 155 12.01 3.33 7.50
C SER A 155 11.00 4.00 6.58
N GLN A 156 10.79 5.29 6.72
CA GLN A 156 9.80 6.03 5.98
C GLN A 156 9.85 5.77 4.47
N GLY A 157 8.74 5.32 3.89
CA GLY A 157 8.60 5.01 2.47
C GLY A 157 9.34 3.75 2.00
N PHE A 158 9.92 2.97 2.93
CA PHE A 158 10.62 1.70 2.67
C PHE A 158 11.64 1.81 1.52
N VAL A 159 11.66 0.89 0.57
CA VAL A 159 12.54 0.96 -0.61
C VAL A 159 11.80 1.59 -1.79
N THR A 160 10.63 1.04 -2.15
CA THR A 160 9.97 1.41 -3.41
C THR A 160 9.33 2.79 -3.36
N THR A 161 8.56 3.12 -2.32
CA THR A 161 7.94 4.46 -2.18
C THR A 161 9.01 5.53 -2.08
N ARG A 162 10.09 5.27 -1.31
CA ARG A 162 11.20 6.22 -1.17
C ARG A 162 11.94 6.48 -2.49
N ALA A 163 12.27 5.43 -3.22
CA ALA A 163 12.96 5.55 -4.51
C ALA A 163 12.07 6.23 -5.55
N LEU A 164 10.79 5.82 -5.63
CA LEU A 164 9.83 6.40 -6.54
C LEU A 164 9.60 7.89 -6.24
N SER A 165 9.38 8.25 -4.98
CA SER A 165 9.18 9.66 -4.59
C SER A 165 10.37 10.52 -4.97
N SER A 166 11.60 10.04 -4.79
CA SER A 166 12.80 10.76 -5.21
C SER A 166 12.81 11.02 -6.71
N LEU A 167 12.45 10.01 -7.53
CA LEU A 167 12.38 10.16 -8.98
C LEU A 167 11.29 11.15 -9.41
N LEU A 168 10.09 11.03 -8.83
CA LEU A 168 8.95 11.89 -9.21
C LEU A 168 9.18 13.35 -8.78
N ILE A 169 9.69 13.58 -7.58
CA ILE A 169 10.02 14.92 -7.08
C ILE A 169 11.10 15.56 -7.97
N GLU A 170 12.13 14.82 -8.35
CA GLU A 170 13.19 15.34 -9.20
C GLU A 170 12.69 15.66 -10.61
N ALA A 171 11.81 14.84 -11.18
CA ALA A 171 11.17 15.14 -12.45
C ALA A 171 10.33 16.43 -12.41
N MET A 172 9.63 16.66 -11.29
CA MET A 172 8.87 17.91 -11.07
C MET A 172 9.80 19.12 -10.91
N ARG A 173 10.97 18.96 -10.28
CA ARG A 173 11.99 20.02 -10.18
C ARG A 173 12.58 20.38 -11.54
N MET A 174 12.93 19.37 -12.34
CA MET A 174 13.39 19.60 -13.72
C MET A 174 12.36 20.39 -14.53
N LEU A 175 11.07 20.14 -14.33
CA LEU A 175 10.00 20.91 -14.96
C LEU A 175 9.98 22.36 -14.45
N GLU A 176 10.08 22.60 -13.12
CA GLU A 176 10.12 23.95 -12.53
C GLU A 176 11.33 24.78 -13.01
N GLU A 177 12.46 24.12 -13.16
CA GLU A 177 13.72 24.72 -13.64
C GLU A 177 13.74 24.95 -15.14
N GLY A 178 12.73 24.47 -15.88
CA GLY A 178 12.63 24.63 -17.33
C GLY A 178 13.64 23.79 -18.10
N VAL A 179 14.12 22.69 -17.52
CA VAL A 179 15.09 21.78 -18.17
C VAL A 179 14.48 21.19 -19.44
N ALA A 180 13.21 20.76 -19.40
CA ALA A 180 12.50 20.27 -20.58
C ALA A 180 10.97 20.37 -20.37
N SER A 181 10.20 20.12 -21.45
CA SER A 181 8.75 20.01 -21.37
C SER A 181 8.33 18.75 -20.58
N PRO A 182 7.11 18.72 -20.01
CA PRO A 182 6.62 17.51 -19.32
C PRO A 182 6.74 16.25 -20.18
N ARG A 183 6.40 16.37 -21.46
CA ARG A 183 6.46 15.26 -22.43
C ARG A 183 7.88 14.79 -22.69
N ASP A 184 8.84 15.71 -22.77
CA ASP A 184 10.24 15.36 -23.03
C ASP A 184 10.88 14.72 -21.79
N ILE A 185 10.58 15.21 -20.59
CA ILE A 185 11.02 14.58 -19.31
C ILE A 185 10.51 13.13 -19.26
N ASP A 186 9.22 12.92 -19.48
CA ASP A 186 8.62 11.59 -19.45
C ASP A 186 9.20 10.68 -20.55
N THR A 187 9.40 11.20 -21.76
CA THR A 187 10.00 10.43 -22.86
C THR A 187 11.43 10.04 -22.56
N ALA A 188 12.23 10.97 -22.03
CA ALA A 188 13.63 10.71 -21.68
C ALA A 188 13.76 9.60 -20.61
N ILE A 189 12.95 9.65 -19.57
CA ILE A 189 12.96 8.64 -18.49
C ILE A 189 12.43 7.30 -19.02
N LYS A 190 11.35 7.28 -19.81
CA LYS A 190 10.83 6.04 -20.39
C LYS A 190 11.84 5.34 -21.29
N LEU A 191 12.42 6.07 -22.21
CA LEU A 191 13.29 5.48 -23.23
C LEU A 191 14.75 5.36 -22.78
N GLY A 192 15.24 6.36 -22.04
CA GLY A 192 16.63 6.39 -21.59
C GLY A 192 16.90 5.48 -20.39
N LEU A 193 15.92 5.29 -19.51
CA LEU A 193 16.04 4.46 -18.32
C LEU A 193 15.17 3.18 -18.37
N ASN A 194 14.51 2.93 -19.49
CA ASN A 194 13.62 1.77 -19.70
C ASN A 194 12.50 1.67 -18.65
N HIS A 195 11.93 2.81 -18.25
CA HIS A 195 10.78 2.84 -17.35
C HIS A 195 9.48 2.57 -18.13
N PRO A 196 8.51 1.84 -17.52
CA PRO A 196 7.25 1.51 -18.20
C PRO A 196 6.35 2.74 -18.41
N MET A 197 6.53 3.78 -17.61
CA MET A 197 5.74 5.02 -17.62
C MET A 197 6.64 6.21 -17.29
N GLY A 198 6.36 7.37 -17.85
CA GLY A 198 7.07 8.60 -17.51
C GLY A 198 6.74 9.05 -16.06
N PRO A 199 7.66 9.73 -15.38
CA PRO A 199 7.49 10.11 -13.98
C PRO A 199 6.32 11.08 -13.75
N LEU A 200 6.08 12.05 -14.62
CA LEU A 200 4.97 13.00 -14.47
C LEU A 200 3.62 12.33 -14.81
N GLU A 201 3.59 11.45 -15.81
CA GLU A 201 2.42 10.63 -16.10
C GLU A 201 2.11 9.68 -14.94
N LEU A 202 3.12 9.11 -14.30
CA LEU A 202 2.97 8.23 -13.14
C LEU A 202 2.48 9.00 -11.91
N ALA A 203 2.97 10.24 -11.69
CA ALA A 203 2.46 11.11 -10.63
C ALA A 203 0.97 11.39 -10.81
N ASP A 204 0.52 11.70 -12.02
CA ASP A 204 -0.90 11.88 -12.34
C ASP A 204 -1.74 10.60 -12.16
N TYR A 205 -1.14 9.44 -12.41
CA TYR A 205 -1.79 8.14 -12.20
C TYR A 205 -1.95 7.80 -10.73
N VAL A 206 -0.92 8.06 -9.91
CA VAL A 206 -0.95 7.87 -8.43
C VAL A 206 -1.92 8.84 -7.77
N GLY A 207 -1.96 10.06 -8.27
CA GLY A 207 -2.71 11.19 -7.72
C GLY A 207 -1.80 12.18 -7.01
N LEU A 208 -1.89 13.44 -7.43
CA LEU A 208 -0.98 14.50 -6.96
C LEU A 208 -1.18 14.85 -5.49
N ASP A 209 -2.38 14.71 -4.95
CA ASP A 209 -2.66 14.83 -3.51
C ASP A 209 -1.97 13.72 -2.69
N THR A 210 -1.98 12.49 -3.19
CA THR A 210 -1.25 11.36 -2.58
C THR A 210 0.26 11.65 -2.62
N MET A 211 0.77 12.13 -3.76
CA MET A 211 2.18 12.50 -3.90
C MET A 211 2.59 13.64 -2.96
N LEU A 212 1.71 14.64 -2.78
CA LEU A 212 1.95 15.73 -1.84
C LEU A 212 2.01 15.22 -0.40
N PHE A 213 1.05 14.38 0.01
CA PHE A 213 1.02 13.76 1.33
C PHE A 213 2.30 12.97 1.61
N ILE A 214 2.72 12.10 0.68
CA ILE A 214 3.96 11.30 0.80
C ILE A 214 5.18 12.23 0.92
N SER A 215 5.24 13.28 0.08
CA SER A 215 6.35 14.22 0.06
C SER A 215 6.48 14.97 1.40
N ASP A 216 5.36 15.42 1.97
CA ASP A 216 5.34 16.14 3.24
C ASP A 216 5.73 15.20 4.40
N SER A 217 5.18 13.99 4.45
CA SER A 217 5.53 12.96 5.43
C SER A 217 7.02 12.58 5.37
N MET A 218 7.56 12.39 4.16
CA MET A 218 8.98 12.09 3.98
C MET A 218 9.89 13.28 4.30
N THR A 219 9.42 14.52 4.08
CA THR A 219 10.17 15.72 4.46
C THR A 219 10.31 15.82 5.97
N GLU A 220 9.22 15.56 6.70
CA GLU A 220 9.25 15.54 8.17
C GLU A 220 10.24 14.47 8.69
N ALA A 221 10.23 13.28 8.11
CA ALA A 221 11.05 12.17 8.58
C ALA A 221 12.51 12.20 8.10
N MET A 222 12.79 12.75 6.91
CA MET A 222 14.08 12.61 6.22
C MET A 222 14.69 13.93 5.74
N GLY A 223 13.99 15.04 5.95
CA GLY A 223 14.46 16.38 5.63
C GLY A 223 14.16 16.86 4.20
N GLU A 224 14.68 18.05 3.88
CA GLU A 224 14.34 18.88 2.73
C GLU A 224 14.49 18.23 1.35
N ARG A 225 15.24 17.16 1.23
CA ARG A 225 15.42 16.43 -0.04
C ARG A 225 14.11 15.89 -0.63
N PHE A 226 13.10 15.70 0.22
CA PHE A 226 11.76 15.22 -0.19
C PHE A 226 10.72 16.34 -0.23
N ARG A 227 11.13 17.61 0.01
CA ARG A 227 10.20 18.73 -0.04
C ARG A 227 9.47 18.80 -1.37
N ALA A 228 8.14 18.85 -1.29
CA ALA A 228 7.28 18.98 -2.45
C ALA A 228 7.61 20.24 -3.26
N PRO A 229 7.85 20.14 -4.57
CA PRO A 229 8.01 21.26 -5.46
C PRO A 229 6.76 22.16 -5.48
N GLN A 230 6.95 23.46 -5.79
CA GLN A 230 5.85 24.43 -5.83
C GLN A 230 4.78 24.02 -6.86
N THR A 231 5.19 23.49 -7.99
CA THR A 231 4.30 23.01 -9.04
C THR A 231 3.33 21.94 -8.51
N LEU A 232 3.83 20.97 -7.71
CA LEU A 232 2.98 19.96 -7.10
C LEU A 232 1.94 20.59 -6.17
N ARG A 233 2.36 21.50 -5.28
CA ARG A 233 1.46 22.18 -4.35
C ARG A 233 0.39 22.98 -5.09
N LYS A 234 0.77 23.74 -6.11
CA LYS A 234 -0.15 24.55 -6.91
C LYS A 234 -1.16 23.73 -7.69
N LEU A 235 -0.75 22.58 -8.25
CA LEU A 235 -1.68 21.68 -8.91
C LEU A 235 -2.72 21.11 -7.93
N VAL A 236 -2.28 20.70 -6.73
CA VAL A 236 -3.18 20.18 -5.69
C VAL A 236 -4.12 21.29 -5.20
N GLU A 237 -3.63 22.49 -4.90
CA GLU A 237 -4.46 23.66 -4.52
C GLU A 237 -5.51 24.00 -5.59
N ALA A 238 -5.18 23.81 -6.87
CA ALA A 238 -6.09 24.04 -7.99
C ALA A 238 -7.08 22.87 -8.24
N GLY A 239 -7.07 21.82 -7.43
CA GLY A 239 -7.90 20.64 -7.62
C GLY A 239 -7.51 19.76 -8.82
N ARG A 240 -6.33 20.01 -9.42
CA ARG A 240 -5.78 19.24 -10.53
C ARG A 240 -4.99 18.06 -9.98
N LEU A 241 -5.71 16.97 -9.65
CA LEU A 241 -5.16 15.84 -8.91
C LEU A 241 -4.71 14.66 -9.81
N GLY A 242 -4.56 14.89 -11.11
CA GLY A 242 -4.17 13.88 -12.09
C GLY A 242 -5.37 13.21 -12.74
N ARG A 243 -5.22 11.93 -13.10
CA ARG A 243 -6.25 11.17 -13.87
C ARG A 243 -7.62 11.14 -13.19
N LYS A 244 -7.68 11.10 -11.88
CA LYS A 244 -8.94 11.03 -11.12
C LYS A 244 -9.81 12.29 -11.22
N THR A 245 -9.22 13.44 -11.57
CA THR A 245 -9.92 14.70 -11.82
C THR A 245 -9.89 15.12 -13.29
N GLY A 246 -9.35 14.28 -14.17
CA GLY A 246 -9.20 14.57 -15.60
C GLY A 246 -8.05 15.55 -15.92
N GLN A 247 -7.38 16.10 -14.91
CA GLN A 247 -6.29 17.07 -15.08
C GLN A 247 -5.23 16.93 -14.00
N GLY A 248 -3.97 17.04 -14.40
CA GLY A 248 -2.78 17.06 -13.56
C GLY A 248 -1.66 17.80 -14.29
N PHE A 249 -0.49 17.17 -14.42
CA PHE A 249 0.55 17.61 -15.36
C PHE A 249 0.06 17.54 -16.81
N TYR A 250 -0.82 16.56 -17.07
CA TYR A 250 -1.50 16.37 -18.36
C TYR A 250 -2.99 16.59 -18.24
N SER A 251 -3.64 16.73 -19.41
CA SER A 251 -5.09 16.70 -19.52
C SER A 251 -5.52 15.32 -20.02
N TYR A 252 -6.53 14.75 -19.38
CA TYR A 252 -7.08 13.44 -19.70
C TYR A 252 -8.53 13.64 -20.12
N GLU A 253 -8.88 13.20 -21.33
CA GLU A 253 -10.27 13.18 -21.74
C GLU A 253 -11.05 12.24 -20.82
N GLN A 254 -12.16 12.71 -20.27
CA GLN A 254 -13.13 11.82 -19.64
C GLN A 254 -13.69 10.93 -20.75
N LYS A 255 -13.38 9.66 -20.70
CA LYS A 255 -14.10 8.68 -21.51
C LYS A 255 -15.47 8.53 -20.87
N ASP A 256 -16.49 9.04 -21.60
CA ASP A 256 -17.90 8.80 -21.30
C ASP A 256 -18.21 7.29 -21.19
#